data_3aa9a235335874b23ab75a810c5311f9
#
_entry.id   3aa9a235335874b23ab75a810c5311f9
#
_cell.length_a   1.000
_cell.length_b   1.000
_cell.length_c   1.000
_cell.angle_alpha   90.00
_cell.angle_beta   90.00
_cell.angle_gamma   90.00
#
_symmetry.space_group_name_H-M   'P 1'
#
loop_
_entity.id
_entity.type
_entity.pdbx_description
1 polymer ?
#
loop_
_entity_poly.entity_id
_entity_poly.type
_entity_poly.pdbx_seq_one_letter_code
_entity_poly.pdbx_strand_id
1 'polypeptide(L)'
;VYSIDEVFMDVTYYLNTYHMTAYELAQKMIRDVEDQTGITATAGIGTNLYLAKIAMDIVAKHIPKDHTGVRIAQLDEMTYRQLLWDHRPITDFWRVGRGYAKKLEECGICTMGDVARCSIGKENEYYNEELLYRMFGINAELLIDHAWGYEPTTIKDVKNYKPQSNSMGSGQVLQCPYPADKARLIVQEMADVLVLDLVDKGLVTDQMVLTIGYDIDNLKKGNSYRGEVTTDRYGRKIPKHAHGTANLDEPTSSTRKVTDAVMELYDRIVDDKLLVRRINLVANHIVKEDSVIRETAYEQLDLFTNYEERQKLDQQEEKALQREKRMQHAMLDIKKKFGKNAILKGMNLQEGATMQERNRQIGGHKA
;
A
#
# COMPACT_ATOMS: atom_id res chain seq x y z
N VAL A 1 -2.63 4.88 -14.44
CA VAL A 1 -1.37 4.57 -13.75
C VAL A 1 -1.62 3.41 -12.81
N TYR A 2 -0.79 2.38 -12.87
CA TYR A 2 -0.86 1.21 -11.99
C TYR A 2 0.17 1.28 -10.86
N SER A 3 1.40 1.63 -11.19
CA SER A 3 2.48 1.88 -10.22
C SER A 3 3.30 3.11 -10.63
N ILE A 4 4.42 3.36 -9.97
CA ILE A 4 5.29 4.50 -10.28
C ILE A 4 5.88 4.43 -11.69
N ASP A 5 6.03 3.22 -12.23
CA ASP A 5 6.69 2.89 -13.48
C ASP A 5 5.83 2.06 -14.45
N GLU A 6 4.56 1.81 -14.11
CA GLU A 6 3.66 0.99 -14.92
C GLU A 6 2.31 1.68 -15.18
N VAL A 7 1.82 1.53 -16.39
CA VAL A 7 0.50 2.03 -16.79
C VAL A 7 -0.28 0.98 -17.58
N PHE A 8 -1.60 0.95 -17.41
CA PHE A 8 -2.53 0.28 -18.32
C PHE A 8 -3.17 1.30 -19.23
N MET A 9 -3.28 0.96 -20.51
CA MET A 9 -3.93 1.78 -21.52
C MET A 9 -4.90 0.94 -22.33
N ASP A 10 -6.15 1.39 -22.42
CA ASP A 10 -7.10 0.85 -23.40
C ASP A 10 -6.91 1.63 -24.71
N VAL A 11 -6.38 0.94 -25.72
CA VAL A 11 -6.06 1.53 -27.02
C VAL A 11 -7.07 1.16 -28.10
N THR A 12 -8.12 0.41 -27.75
CA THR A 12 -9.08 -0.17 -28.71
C THR A 12 -9.63 0.87 -29.69
N TYR A 13 -10.08 2.01 -29.20
CA TYR A 13 -10.64 3.08 -30.06
C TYR A 13 -9.58 3.89 -30.81
N TYR A 14 -8.33 3.85 -30.37
CA TYR A 14 -7.23 4.61 -30.99
C TYR A 14 -6.63 3.90 -32.19
N LEU A 15 -6.75 2.56 -32.29
CA LEU A 15 -6.18 1.79 -33.39
C LEU A 15 -6.68 2.29 -34.75
N ASN A 16 -7.98 2.56 -34.88
CA ASN A 16 -8.56 3.10 -36.10
C ASN A 16 -8.11 4.54 -36.37
N THR A 17 -7.96 5.37 -35.32
CA THR A 17 -7.54 6.76 -35.45
C THR A 17 -6.10 6.88 -35.97
N TYR A 18 -5.22 6.00 -35.51
CA TYR A 18 -3.82 6.00 -35.93
C TYR A 18 -3.53 5.09 -37.12
N HIS A 19 -4.53 4.31 -37.57
CA HIS A 19 -4.39 3.28 -38.61
C HIS A 19 -3.22 2.31 -38.32
N MET A 20 -3.12 1.87 -37.06
CA MET A 20 -2.07 1.01 -36.56
C MET A 20 -2.66 -0.21 -35.86
N THR A 21 -1.92 -1.32 -35.87
CA THR A 21 -2.17 -2.45 -34.98
C THR A 21 -1.77 -2.09 -33.55
N ALA A 22 -2.25 -2.87 -32.58
CA ALA A 22 -1.86 -2.66 -31.18
C ALA A 22 -0.34 -2.78 -30.97
N TYR A 23 0.32 -3.67 -31.73
CA TYR A 23 1.76 -3.85 -31.71
C TYR A 23 2.50 -2.60 -32.21
N GLU A 24 2.13 -2.10 -33.40
CA GLU A 24 2.74 -0.90 -33.99
C GLU A 24 2.53 0.34 -33.13
N LEU A 25 1.35 0.47 -32.52
CA LEU A 25 1.08 1.60 -31.60
C LEU A 25 1.92 1.49 -30.32
N ALA A 26 2.03 0.31 -29.71
CA ALA A 26 2.88 0.09 -28.54
C ALA A 26 4.35 0.34 -28.86
N GLN A 27 4.84 -0.13 -30.03
CA GLN A 27 6.20 0.10 -30.50
C GLN A 27 6.49 1.60 -30.66
N LYS A 28 5.55 2.33 -31.29
CA LYS A 28 5.67 3.78 -31.43
C LYS A 28 5.75 4.48 -30.07
N MET A 29 4.84 4.15 -29.14
CA MET A 29 4.84 4.76 -27.80
C MET A 29 6.13 4.50 -27.04
N ILE A 30 6.67 3.28 -27.07
CA ILE A 30 7.94 2.94 -26.40
C ILE A 30 9.09 3.78 -26.98
N ARG A 31 9.15 3.90 -28.30
CA ARG A 31 10.19 4.70 -28.95
C ARG A 31 10.06 6.17 -28.61
N ASP A 32 8.86 6.74 -28.70
CA ASP A 32 8.62 8.14 -28.35
C ASP A 32 9.07 8.43 -26.89
N VAL A 33 8.87 7.49 -25.96
CA VAL A 33 9.36 7.60 -24.57
C VAL A 33 10.88 7.53 -24.52
N GLU A 34 11.50 6.57 -25.20
CA GLU A 34 12.96 6.39 -25.20
C GLU A 34 13.65 7.60 -25.83
N ASP A 35 13.13 8.11 -26.96
CA ASP A 35 13.68 9.28 -27.67
C ASP A 35 13.59 10.56 -26.83
N GLN A 36 12.52 10.73 -26.05
CA GLN A 36 12.30 11.95 -25.25
C GLN A 36 12.98 11.89 -23.88
N THR A 37 13.15 10.72 -23.31
CA THR A 37 13.57 10.57 -21.91
C THR A 37 14.84 9.73 -21.72
N GLY A 38 15.25 8.98 -22.72
CA GLY A 38 16.32 7.98 -22.63
C GLY A 38 15.92 6.72 -21.82
N ILE A 39 14.66 6.60 -21.42
CA ILE A 39 14.17 5.47 -20.61
C ILE A 39 13.60 4.40 -21.54
N THR A 40 14.14 3.18 -21.45
CA THR A 40 13.60 2.03 -22.16
C THR A 40 12.37 1.47 -21.46
N ALA A 41 11.37 1.03 -22.23
CA ALA A 41 10.17 0.41 -21.72
C ALA A 41 9.92 -0.96 -22.39
N THR A 42 9.01 -1.73 -21.79
CA THR A 42 8.55 -3.03 -22.27
C THR A 42 7.02 -3.03 -22.25
N ALA A 43 6.36 -3.62 -23.24
CA ALA A 43 4.91 -3.68 -23.29
C ALA A 43 4.39 -5.13 -23.36
N GLY A 44 3.24 -5.33 -22.71
CA GLY A 44 2.38 -6.50 -22.90
C GLY A 44 1.05 -6.07 -23.50
N ILE A 45 0.61 -6.75 -24.52
CA ILE A 45 -0.67 -6.55 -25.19
C ILE A 45 -1.57 -7.75 -24.85
N GLY A 46 -2.79 -7.48 -24.43
CA GLY A 46 -3.76 -8.50 -24.09
C GLY A 46 -5.18 -8.05 -24.41
N THR A 47 -6.09 -9.01 -24.54
CA THR A 47 -7.53 -8.78 -24.72
C THR A 47 -8.21 -8.26 -23.47
N ASN A 48 -7.54 -8.39 -22.30
CA ASN A 48 -7.97 -7.88 -21.00
C ASN A 48 -6.78 -7.43 -20.16
N LEU A 49 -7.03 -6.84 -18.97
CA LEU A 49 -5.99 -6.31 -18.09
C LEU A 49 -5.03 -7.39 -17.58
N TYR A 50 -5.56 -8.60 -17.28
CA TYR A 50 -4.75 -9.70 -16.80
C TYR A 50 -3.76 -10.18 -17.88
N LEU A 51 -4.25 -10.46 -19.07
CA LEU A 51 -3.41 -10.94 -20.17
C LEU A 51 -2.38 -9.91 -20.61
N ALA A 52 -2.73 -8.61 -20.62
CA ALA A 52 -1.74 -7.56 -20.87
C ALA A 52 -0.62 -7.56 -19.83
N LYS A 53 -0.96 -7.71 -18.55
CA LYS A 53 0.03 -7.75 -17.46
C LYS A 53 0.92 -8.99 -17.56
N ILE A 54 0.34 -10.16 -17.81
CA ILE A 54 1.07 -11.44 -17.95
C ILE A 54 1.97 -11.44 -19.19
N ALA A 55 1.49 -10.90 -20.32
CA ALA A 55 2.28 -10.75 -21.53
C ALA A 55 3.54 -9.90 -21.24
N MET A 56 3.41 -8.83 -20.47
CA MET A 56 4.55 -7.98 -20.09
C MET A 56 5.50 -8.71 -19.14
N ASP A 57 4.98 -9.23 -18.02
CA ASP A 57 5.83 -9.70 -16.92
C ASP A 57 6.51 -11.05 -17.22
N ILE A 58 5.78 -12.00 -17.82
CA ILE A 58 6.28 -13.35 -18.04
C ILE A 58 6.92 -13.50 -19.44
N VAL A 59 6.37 -12.84 -20.45
CA VAL A 59 6.85 -13.05 -21.82
C VAL A 59 7.77 -11.91 -22.27
N ALA A 60 7.29 -10.68 -22.34
CA ALA A 60 8.05 -9.57 -22.96
C ALA A 60 9.37 -9.27 -22.24
N LYS A 61 9.41 -9.36 -20.91
CA LYS A 61 10.65 -9.15 -20.14
C LYS A 61 11.74 -10.18 -20.43
N HIS A 62 11.39 -11.35 -20.94
CA HIS A 62 12.29 -12.50 -21.13
C HIS A 62 12.64 -12.79 -22.59
N ILE A 63 12.00 -12.11 -23.55
CA ILE A 63 12.37 -12.23 -24.98
C ILE A 63 13.47 -11.24 -25.38
N PRO A 64 14.26 -11.53 -26.43
CA PRO A 64 15.19 -10.58 -26.97
C PRO A 64 14.47 -9.34 -27.53
N LYS A 65 15.18 -8.22 -27.60
CA LYS A 65 14.70 -7.04 -28.30
C LYS A 65 14.47 -7.36 -29.78
N ASP A 66 13.41 -6.82 -30.34
CA ASP A 66 13.17 -6.92 -31.77
C ASP A 66 14.16 -6.08 -32.60
N HIS A 67 14.03 -6.07 -33.92
CA HIS A 67 14.88 -5.30 -34.83
C HIS A 67 14.81 -3.77 -34.61
N THR A 68 13.81 -3.32 -33.84
CA THR A 68 13.61 -1.90 -33.47
C THR A 68 14.12 -1.58 -32.07
N GLY A 69 14.64 -2.56 -31.35
CA GLY A 69 15.20 -2.39 -30.01
C GLY A 69 14.19 -2.51 -28.87
N VAL A 70 12.91 -2.82 -29.16
CA VAL A 70 11.85 -2.92 -28.15
C VAL A 70 11.54 -4.38 -27.78
N ARG A 71 10.85 -4.57 -26.65
CA ARG A 71 10.32 -5.85 -26.20
C ARG A 71 8.81 -5.74 -26.02
N ILE A 72 8.09 -6.42 -26.88
CA ILE A 72 6.62 -6.44 -26.86
C ILE A 72 6.15 -7.88 -26.99
N ALA A 73 5.24 -8.28 -26.12
CA ALA A 73 4.56 -9.59 -26.23
C ALA A 73 3.05 -9.36 -26.32
N GLN A 74 2.37 -10.29 -26.99
CA GLN A 74 0.93 -10.28 -27.14
C GLN A 74 0.35 -11.62 -26.72
N LEU A 75 -0.72 -11.60 -25.91
CA LEU A 75 -1.45 -12.78 -25.51
C LEU A 75 -2.96 -12.54 -25.69
N ASP A 76 -3.64 -13.54 -26.22
CA ASP A 76 -5.05 -13.78 -26.05
C ASP A 76 -5.28 -14.99 -25.14
N GLU A 77 -6.51 -15.36 -24.85
CA GLU A 77 -6.86 -16.45 -23.95
C GLU A 77 -6.31 -17.80 -24.44
N MET A 78 -6.27 -18.03 -25.75
CA MET A 78 -5.77 -19.30 -26.31
C MET A 78 -4.25 -19.39 -26.29
N THR A 79 -3.57 -18.34 -26.71
CA THR A 79 -2.09 -18.28 -26.67
C THR A 79 -1.60 -18.29 -25.24
N TYR A 80 -2.29 -17.65 -24.30
CA TYR A 80 -2.00 -17.74 -22.88
C TYR A 80 -2.02 -19.20 -22.38
N ARG A 81 -3.10 -19.93 -22.67
CA ARG A 81 -3.24 -21.33 -22.24
C ARG A 81 -2.17 -22.23 -22.87
N GLN A 82 -1.88 -22.03 -24.15
CA GLN A 82 -0.90 -22.83 -24.89
C GLN A 82 0.53 -22.58 -24.37
N LEU A 83 0.88 -21.35 -24.04
CA LEU A 83 2.24 -20.96 -23.72
C LEU A 83 2.55 -21.00 -22.22
N LEU A 84 1.55 -20.69 -21.37
CA LEU A 84 1.81 -20.37 -19.97
C LEU A 84 1.10 -21.27 -18.95
N TRP A 85 0.22 -22.18 -19.36
CA TRP A 85 -0.46 -23.07 -18.42
C TRP A 85 0.50 -23.94 -17.61
N ASP A 86 1.65 -24.32 -18.19
CA ASP A 86 2.69 -25.12 -17.51
C ASP A 86 3.85 -24.28 -16.96
N HIS A 87 3.76 -22.94 -17.05
CA HIS A 87 4.79 -22.03 -16.55
C HIS A 87 4.97 -22.17 -15.04
N ARG A 88 6.21 -22.09 -14.59
CA ARG A 88 6.64 -22.09 -13.19
C ARG A 88 7.73 -21.04 -12.96
N PRO A 89 7.74 -20.44 -11.76
CA PRO A 89 6.85 -20.67 -10.61
C PRO A 89 5.49 -19.99 -10.78
N ILE A 90 4.45 -20.52 -10.14
CA ILE A 90 3.09 -19.95 -10.18
C ILE A 90 3.03 -18.52 -9.59
N THR A 91 4.01 -18.14 -8.79
CA THR A 91 4.13 -16.78 -8.21
C THR A 91 4.50 -15.70 -9.22
N ASP A 92 4.86 -16.05 -10.44
CA ASP A 92 5.11 -15.07 -11.52
C ASP A 92 3.78 -14.50 -12.06
N PHE A 93 2.69 -15.20 -11.84
CA PHE A 93 1.38 -14.75 -12.26
C PHE A 93 0.83 -13.66 -11.33
N TRP A 94 0.31 -12.62 -11.95
CA TRP A 94 -0.28 -11.50 -11.24
C TRP A 94 -1.37 -11.98 -10.26
N ARG A 95 -1.34 -11.46 -9.05
CA ARG A 95 -2.17 -11.81 -7.89
C ARG A 95 -1.94 -13.19 -7.26
N VAL A 96 -0.99 -13.97 -7.71
CA VAL A 96 -0.58 -15.21 -7.04
C VAL A 96 0.64 -14.94 -6.16
N GLY A 97 0.42 -14.69 -4.89
CA GLY A 97 1.49 -14.49 -3.92
C GLY A 97 1.97 -15.81 -3.29
N ARG A 98 3.06 -15.75 -2.50
CA ARG A 98 3.65 -16.93 -1.82
C ARG A 98 2.66 -17.70 -0.95
N GLY A 99 1.69 -17.00 -0.32
CA GLY A 99 0.66 -17.64 0.50
C GLY A 99 -0.29 -18.50 -0.33
N TYR A 100 -0.65 -18.05 -1.52
CA TYR A 100 -1.44 -18.81 -2.49
C TYR A 100 -0.64 -20.01 -3.01
N ALA A 101 0.58 -19.77 -3.49
CA ALA A 101 1.44 -20.81 -4.01
C ALA A 101 1.65 -21.93 -3.00
N LYS A 102 1.96 -21.61 -1.72
CA LYS A 102 2.14 -22.61 -0.67
C LYS A 102 0.89 -23.48 -0.46
N LYS A 103 -0.29 -22.89 -0.36
CA LYS A 103 -1.54 -23.65 -0.19
C LYS A 103 -1.85 -24.54 -1.39
N LEU A 104 -1.57 -24.06 -2.60
CA LEU A 104 -1.75 -24.83 -3.84
C LEU A 104 -0.76 -25.99 -3.90
N GLU A 105 0.52 -25.76 -3.60
CA GLU A 105 1.56 -26.81 -3.54
C GLU A 105 1.23 -27.92 -2.54
N GLU A 106 0.69 -27.59 -1.37
CA GLU A 106 0.23 -28.56 -0.35
C GLU A 106 -0.83 -29.52 -0.92
N CYS A 107 -1.56 -29.11 -1.96
CA CYS A 107 -2.53 -29.93 -2.69
C CYS A 107 -2.00 -30.47 -4.03
N GLY A 108 -0.70 -30.29 -4.35
CA GLY A 108 -0.11 -30.73 -5.59
C GLY A 108 -0.47 -29.89 -6.83
N ILE A 109 -1.05 -28.71 -6.65
CA ILE A 109 -1.38 -27.73 -7.70
C ILE A 109 -0.20 -26.77 -7.83
N CYS A 110 0.52 -26.80 -8.95
CA CYS A 110 1.76 -26.07 -9.13
C CYS A 110 1.76 -25.05 -10.26
N THR A 111 0.75 -25.10 -11.12
CA THR A 111 0.64 -24.26 -12.33
C THR A 111 -0.77 -23.68 -12.48
N MET A 112 -0.91 -22.65 -13.32
CA MET A 112 -2.23 -22.11 -13.65
C MET A 112 -3.09 -23.12 -14.44
N GLY A 113 -2.45 -23.97 -15.25
CA GLY A 113 -3.13 -25.09 -15.92
C GLY A 113 -3.67 -26.12 -14.92
N ASP A 114 -2.98 -26.38 -13.79
CA ASP A 114 -3.50 -27.24 -12.73
C ASP A 114 -4.71 -26.61 -12.04
N VAL A 115 -4.69 -25.29 -11.78
CA VAL A 115 -5.86 -24.55 -11.25
C VAL A 115 -7.05 -24.65 -12.20
N ALA A 116 -6.83 -24.40 -13.50
CA ALA A 116 -7.88 -24.49 -14.52
C ALA A 116 -8.47 -25.90 -14.60
N ARG A 117 -7.65 -26.95 -14.62
CA ARG A 117 -8.11 -28.35 -14.61
C ARG A 117 -8.86 -28.70 -13.34
N CYS A 118 -8.39 -28.20 -12.18
CA CYS A 118 -9.08 -28.40 -10.91
C CYS A 118 -10.49 -27.79 -10.94
N SER A 119 -10.66 -26.59 -11.50
CA SER A 119 -11.94 -25.89 -11.50
C SER A 119 -13.07 -26.57 -12.26
N ILE A 120 -12.73 -27.52 -13.17
CA ILE A 120 -13.72 -28.29 -13.96
C ILE A 120 -13.87 -29.73 -13.50
N GLY A 121 -13.24 -30.11 -12.39
CA GLY A 121 -13.38 -31.44 -11.80
C GLY A 121 -14.80 -31.68 -11.30
N LYS A 122 -15.21 -32.95 -11.30
CA LYS A 122 -16.56 -33.34 -10.85
C LYS A 122 -16.69 -33.19 -9.34
N GLU A 123 -17.90 -32.99 -8.84
CA GLU A 123 -18.19 -32.82 -7.41
C GLU A 123 -17.68 -33.97 -6.53
N ASN A 124 -17.63 -35.20 -7.05
CA ASN A 124 -17.12 -36.37 -6.34
C ASN A 124 -15.62 -36.60 -6.47
N GLU A 125 -14.90 -35.77 -7.20
CA GLU A 125 -13.45 -35.82 -7.34
C GLU A 125 -12.76 -34.96 -6.28
N TYR A 126 -11.53 -35.31 -5.89
CA TYR A 126 -10.76 -34.51 -4.92
C TYR A 126 -10.40 -33.13 -5.49
N TYR A 127 -10.00 -33.10 -6.76
CA TYR A 127 -9.68 -31.85 -7.47
C TYR A 127 -10.95 -31.35 -8.18
N ASN A 128 -11.59 -30.39 -7.54
CA ASN A 128 -12.78 -29.73 -8.05
C ASN A 128 -12.80 -28.25 -7.62
N GLU A 129 -13.74 -27.51 -8.08
CA GLU A 129 -13.90 -26.09 -7.76
C GLU A 129 -14.07 -25.86 -6.26
N GLU A 130 -14.78 -26.71 -5.54
CA GLU A 130 -15.01 -26.60 -4.10
C GLU A 130 -13.69 -26.64 -3.30
N LEU A 131 -12.69 -27.41 -3.75
CA LEU A 131 -11.35 -27.42 -3.14
C LEU A 131 -10.73 -26.01 -3.18
N LEU A 132 -10.84 -25.31 -4.31
CA LEU A 132 -10.30 -23.95 -4.46
C LEU A 132 -11.06 -22.95 -3.57
N TYR A 133 -12.38 -23.03 -3.51
CA TYR A 133 -13.20 -22.20 -2.62
C TYR A 133 -12.91 -22.45 -1.14
N ARG A 134 -12.66 -23.69 -0.75
CA ARG A 134 -12.26 -24.05 0.63
C ARG A 134 -10.93 -23.41 1.01
N MET A 135 -9.98 -23.31 0.08
CA MET A 135 -8.67 -22.72 0.32
C MET A 135 -8.68 -21.19 0.36
N PHE A 136 -9.49 -20.57 -0.53
CA PHE A 136 -9.38 -19.13 -0.83
C PHE A 136 -10.68 -18.33 -0.65
N GLY A 137 -11.79 -19.00 -0.30
CA GLY A 137 -13.11 -18.37 -0.23
C GLY A 137 -13.50 -17.75 -1.57
N ILE A 138 -14.17 -16.62 -1.55
CA ILE A 138 -14.59 -15.90 -2.75
C ILE A 138 -13.44 -15.51 -3.70
N ASN A 139 -12.23 -15.39 -3.17
CA ASN A 139 -11.06 -15.10 -4.01
C ASN A 139 -10.67 -16.26 -4.94
N ALA A 140 -11.26 -17.46 -4.78
CA ALA A 140 -11.09 -18.56 -5.72
C ALA A 140 -11.63 -18.20 -7.10
N GLU A 141 -12.73 -17.44 -7.22
CA GLU A 141 -13.28 -16.98 -8.50
C GLU A 141 -12.24 -16.26 -9.33
N LEU A 142 -11.58 -15.24 -8.73
CA LEU A 142 -10.55 -14.50 -9.44
C LEU A 142 -9.38 -15.38 -9.86
N LEU A 143 -8.98 -16.34 -9.01
CA LEU A 143 -7.89 -17.28 -9.34
C LEU A 143 -8.28 -18.20 -10.49
N ILE A 144 -9.50 -18.71 -10.51
CA ILE A 144 -10.05 -19.57 -11.57
C ILE A 144 -10.16 -18.77 -12.89
N ASP A 145 -10.76 -17.60 -12.86
CA ASP A 145 -10.87 -16.71 -14.01
C ASP A 145 -9.50 -16.44 -14.64
N HIS A 146 -8.54 -16.05 -13.82
CA HIS A 146 -7.17 -15.83 -14.27
C HIS A 146 -6.49 -17.10 -14.80
N ALA A 147 -6.78 -18.27 -14.24
CA ALA A 147 -6.26 -19.54 -14.76
C ALA A 147 -6.80 -19.84 -16.16
N TRP A 148 -8.01 -19.39 -16.48
CA TRP A 148 -8.60 -19.48 -17.80
C TRP A 148 -8.21 -18.32 -18.74
N GLY A 149 -7.52 -17.29 -18.24
CA GLY A 149 -7.13 -16.08 -18.97
C GLY A 149 -8.26 -15.05 -19.05
N TYR A 150 -9.25 -15.16 -18.19
CA TYR A 150 -10.40 -14.26 -18.16
C TYR A 150 -10.22 -13.17 -17.09
N GLU A 151 -10.58 -11.93 -17.42
CA GLU A 151 -10.64 -10.80 -16.50
C GLU A 151 -11.73 -9.82 -16.97
N PRO A 152 -12.86 -9.77 -16.28
CA PRO A 152 -13.97 -8.91 -16.67
C PRO A 152 -13.75 -7.44 -16.31
N THR A 153 -12.85 -7.14 -15.38
CA THR A 153 -12.63 -5.78 -14.90
C THR A 153 -12.01 -4.90 -15.97
N THR A 154 -12.64 -3.78 -16.25
CA THR A 154 -12.15 -2.78 -17.20
C THR A 154 -11.48 -1.60 -16.49
N ILE A 155 -10.73 -0.79 -17.24
CA ILE A 155 -10.18 0.49 -16.71
C ILE A 155 -11.31 1.40 -16.20
N LYS A 156 -12.49 1.36 -16.82
CA LYS A 156 -13.66 2.12 -16.39
C LYS A 156 -14.15 1.67 -15.01
N ASP A 157 -14.19 0.35 -14.77
CA ASP A 157 -14.61 -0.20 -13.49
C ASP A 157 -13.63 0.18 -12.38
N VAL A 158 -12.32 0.07 -12.66
CA VAL A 158 -11.28 0.53 -11.73
C VAL A 158 -11.41 2.02 -11.37
N LYS A 159 -11.72 2.88 -12.37
CA LYS A 159 -11.92 4.32 -12.13
C LYS A 159 -13.18 4.63 -11.33
N ASN A 160 -14.22 3.81 -11.50
CA ASN A 160 -15.52 4.00 -10.84
C ASN A 160 -15.57 3.33 -9.45
N TYR A 161 -14.62 2.48 -9.13
CA TYR A 161 -14.58 1.77 -7.86
C TYR A 161 -14.46 2.74 -6.69
N LYS A 162 -15.36 2.59 -5.73
CA LYS A 162 -15.34 3.32 -4.45
C LYS A 162 -15.14 2.30 -3.33
N PRO A 163 -14.00 2.30 -2.65
CA PRO A 163 -13.77 1.38 -1.54
C PRO A 163 -14.75 1.65 -0.39
N GLN A 164 -15.20 0.58 0.25
CA GLN A 164 -16.11 0.67 1.42
C GLN A 164 -15.38 1.19 2.66
N SER A 165 -14.10 0.89 2.79
CA SER A 165 -13.25 1.40 3.86
C SER A 165 -12.00 2.03 3.26
N ASN A 166 -11.62 3.17 3.80
CA ASN A 166 -10.42 3.88 3.37
C ASN A 166 -9.40 3.89 4.51
N SER A 167 -8.15 3.68 4.13
CA SER A 167 -7.01 3.91 5.03
C SER A 167 -5.92 4.67 4.30
N MET A 168 -5.11 5.40 5.05
CA MET A 168 -3.93 6.07 4.55
C MET A 168 -2.74 5.70 5.42
N GLY A 169 -1.70 5.14 4.81
CA GLY A 169 -0.53 4.67 5.53
C GLY A 169 0.77 5.26 5.03
N SER A 170 1.74 5.30 5.93
CA SER A 170 3.12 5.69 5.66
C SER A 170 4.04 4.64 6.25
N GLY A 171 4.97 4.12 5.45
CA GLY A 171 5.98 3.16 5.88
C GLY A 171 7.39 3.71 5.71
N GLN A 172 8.29 3.30 6.60
CA GLN A 172 9.72 3.62 6.50
C GLN A 172 10.57 2.42 6.91
N VAL A 173 11.58 2.10 6.11
CA VAL A 173 12.68 1.23 6.49
C VAL A 173 13.86 2.14 6.83
N LEU A 174 14.36 2.03 8.06
CA LEU A 174 15.47 2.85 8.53
C LEU A 174 16.78 2.38 7.88
N GLN A 175 17.72 3.30 7.63
CA GLN A 175 18.99 2.98 6.98
C GLN A 175 19.90 2.07 7.85
N CYS A 176 19.84 2.26 9.16
CA CYS A 176 20.50 1.41 10.15
C CYS A 176 19.52 1.07 11.28
N PRO A 177 19.86 0.10 12.15
CA PRO A 177 19.09 -0.14 13.37
C PRO A 177 19.08 1.07 14.28
N TYR A 178 17.92 1.50 14.74
CA TYR A 178 17.74 2.64 15.64
C TYR A 178 17.36 2.17 17.05
N PRO A 179 17.93 2.75 18.11
CA PRO A 179 17.39 2.63 19.46
C PRO A 179 15.95 3.11 19.52
N ALA A 180 15.18 2.61 20.49
CA ALA A 180 13.75 2.89 20.59
C ALA A 180 13.45 4.40 20.75
N ASP A 181 14.25 5.15 21.47
CA ASP A 181 14.13 6.60 21.64
C ASP A 181 14.26 7.37 20.32
N LYS A 182 15.26 7.03 19.50
CA LYS A 182 15.40 7.60 18.15
C LYS A 182 14.27 7.18 17.20
N ALA A 183 13.83 5.92 17.28
CA ALA A 183 12.71 5.44 16.50
C ALA A 183 11.39 6.15 16.89
N ARG A 184 11.22 6.50 18.17
CA ARG A 184 10.09 7.28 18.68
C ARG A 184 9.99 8.65 17.99
N LEU A 185 11.13 9.34 17.82
CA LEU A 185 11.18 10.60 17.07
C LEU A 185 10.70 10.42 15.62
N ILE A 186 11.13 9.33 14.95
CA ILE A 186 10.69 9.05 13.57
C ILE A 186 9.18 8.80 13.50
N VAL A 187 8.61 8.06 14.47
CA VAL A 187 7.14 7.86 14.53
C VAL A 187 6.41 9.19 14.68
N GLN A 188 6.92 10.10 15.51
CA GLN A 188 6.36 11.44 15.68
C GLN A 188 6.41 12.26 14.38
N GLU A 189 7.55 12.21 13.65
CA GLU A 189 7.70 12.84 12.34
C GLU A 189 6.69 12.26 11.32
N MET A 190 6.52 10.93 11.34
CA MET A 190 5.58 10.24 10.44
C MET A 190 4.13 10.60 10.74
N ALA A 191 3.76 10.70 12.02
CA ALA A 191 2.41 11.10 12.43
C ALA A 191 2.11 12.53 11.97
N ASP A 192 3.04 13.45 12.15
CA ASP A 192 2.90 14.85 11.72
C ASP A 192 2.65 14.98 10.21
N VAL A 193 3.41 14.25 9.39
CA VAL A 193 3.23 14.28 7.93
C VAL A 193 1.93 13.61 7.52
N LEU A 194 1.59 12.46 8.11
CA LEU A 194 0.35 11.76 7.78
C LEU A 194 -0.88 12.61 8.07
N VAL A 195 -0.86 13.35 9.19
CA VAL A 195 -1.94 14.29 9.52
C VAL A 195 -2.01 15.45 8.53
N LEU A 196 -0.87 16.02 8.12
CA LEU A 196 -0.86 17.07 7.09
C LEU A 196 -1.41 16.56 5.76
N ASP A 197 -1.15 15.31 5.40
CA ASP A 197 -1.71 14.68 4.19
C ASP A 197 -3.24 14.45 4.32
N LEU A 198 -3.75 14.16 5.53
CA LEU A 198 -5.20 14.11 5.79
C LEU A 198 -5.82 15.49 5.60
N VAL A 199 -5.24 16.53 6.21
CA VAL A 199 -5.74 17.91 6.08
C VAL A 199 -5.73 18.38 4.63
N ASP A 200 -4.67 18.09 3.87
CA ASP A 200 -4.57 18.47 2.45
C ASP A 200 -5.68 17.87 1.58
N LYS A 201 -6.16 16.69 1.98
CA LYS A 201 -7.25 15.97 1.28
C LYS A 201 -8.63 16.21 1.88
N GLY A 202 -8.75 17.02 2.93
CA GLY A 202 -10.00 17.25 3.65
C GLY A 202 -10.55 15.99 4.33
N LEU A 203 -9.64 15.16 4.88
CA LEU A 203 -9.95 13.86 5.49
C LEU A 203 -9.71 13.88 7.00
N VAL A 204 -10.44 13.05 7.72
CA VAL A 204 -10.29 12.80 9.15
C VAL A 204 -10.27 11.32 9.45
N THR A 205 -9.73 10.93 10.60
CA THR A 205 -9.63 9.54 11.09
C THR A 205 -9.99 9.46 12.57
N ASP A 206 -10.52 8.34 13.00
CA ASP A 206 -10.77 8.01 14.40
C ASP A 206 -9.87 6.88 14.93
N GLN A 207 -8.97 6.34 14.07
CA GLN A 207 -8.13 5.21 14.46
C GLN A 207 -6.75 5.27 13.82
N MET A 208 -5.71 5.11 14.65
CA MET A 208 -4.32 4.98 14.22
C MET A 208 -3.79 3.58 14.53
N VAL A 209 -3.09 2.98 13.57
CA VAL A 209 -2.43 1.68 13.72
C VAL A 209 -0.94 1.84 13.55
N LEU A 210 -0.17 1.35 14.52
CA LEU A 210 1.28 1.40 14.52
C LEU A 210 1.86 -0.01 14.50
N THR A 211 2.82 -0.25 13.58
CA THR A 211 3.59 -1.49 13.53
C THR A 211 5.07 -1.16 13.52
N ILE A 212 5.81 -1.71 14.47
CA ILE A 212 7.26 -1.54 14.63
C ILE A 212 7.96 -2.87 14.39
N GLY A 213 8.73 -2.94 13.32
CA GLY A 213 9.57 -4.08 12.99
C GLY A 213 10.97 -3.92 13.59
N TYR A 214 11.39 -4.91 14.35
CA TYR A 214 12.70 -4.93 14.98
C TYR A 214 13.79 -5.45 14.04
N ASP A 215 15.03 -5.05 14.30
CA ASP A 215 16.18 -5.46 13.50
C ASP A 215 16.67 -6.86 13.87
N ILE A 216 17.27 -7.56 12.89
CA ILE A 216 17.89 -8.88 13.06
C ILE A 216 19.06 -8.84 14.05
N ASP A 217 19.70 -7.69 14.22
CA ASP A 217 20.82 -7.51 15.13
C ASP A 217 20.44 -7.80 16.59
N ASN A 218 19.16 -7.72 16.94
CA ASN A 218 18.65 -8.12 18.25
C ASN A 218 18.81 -9.64 18.53
N LEU A 219 19.01 -10.45 17.51
CA LEU A 219 19.20 -11.91 17.61
C LEU A 219 20.66 -12.34 17.48
N LYS A 220 21.59 -11.42 17.29
CA LYS A 220 23.03 -11.76 17.22
C LYS A 220 23.56 -12.28 18.55
N LYS A 221 24.62 -13.11 18.47
CA LYS A 221 25.32 -13.64 19.66
C LYS A 221 25.75 -12.50 20.57
N GLY A 222 25.32 -12.58 21.83
CA GLY A 222 25.55 -11.53 22.85
C GLY A 222 24.30 -10.76 23.24
N ASN A 223 23.24 -10.77 22.44
CA ASN A 223 21.95 -10.21 22.81
C ASN A 223 21.06 -11.26 23.48
N SER A 224 20.53 -10.96 24.65
CA SER A 224 19.71 -11.89 25.45
C SER A 224 18.23 -11.85 25.11
N TYR A 225 17.87 -11.62 23.83
CA TYR A 225 16.45 -11.61 23.46
C TYR A 225 15.81 -12.98 23.72
N ARG A 226 14.75 -12.99 24.52
CA ARG A 226 13.98 -14.21 24.90
C ARG A 226 12.51 -14.18 24.44
N GLY A 227 12.15 -13.17 23.65
CA GLY A 227 10.78 -13.02 23.13
C GLY A 227 10.49 -13.91 21.93
N GLU A 228 9.31 -13.74 21.37
CA GLU A 228 8.84 -14.47 20.20
C GLU A 228 9.62 -14.06 18.94
N VAL A 229 10.08 -15.05 18.17
CA VAL A 229 10.81 -14.88 16.92
C VAL A 229 9.93 -15.27 15.75
N THR A 230 9.89 -14.43 14.73
CA THR A 230 9.18 -14.68 13.47
C THR A 230 10.15 -14.74 12.30
N THR A 231 9.67 -15.23 11.15
CA THR A 231 10.46 -15.27 9.92
C THR A 231 9.95 -14.19 8.97
N ASP A 232 10.86 -13.32 8.49
CA ASP A 232 10.53 -12.28 7.53
C ASP A 232 10.32 -12.86 6.11
N ARG A 233 9.91 -12.00 5.17
CA ARG A 233 9.68 -12.41 3.78
C ARG A 233 10.93 -12.91 3.05
N TYR A 234 12.12 -12.68 3.59
CA TYR A 234 13.41 -13.15 3.05
C TYR A 234 13.90 -14.42 3.74
N GLY A 235 13.07 -15.03 4.60
CA GLY A 235 13.45 -16.24 5.34
C GLY A 235 14.34 -15.98 6.55
N ARG A 236 14.58 -14.72 6.95
CA ARG A 236 15.43 -14.38 8.09
C ARG A 236 14.63 -14.38 9.38
N LYS A 237 15.20 -14.93 10.43
CA LYS A 237 14.61 -14.83 11.77
C LYS A 237 14.77 -13.40 12.31
N ILE A 238 13.69 -12.83 12.82
CA ILE A 238 13.64 -11.51 13.43
C ILE A 238 12.76 -11.56 14.68
N PRO A 239 12.95 -10.67 15.67
CA PRO A 239 11.98 -10.53 16.76
C PRO A 239 10.59 -10.23 16.20
N LYS A 240 9.55 -10.76 16.87
CA LYS A 240 8.18 -10.45 16.51
C LYS A 240 7.97 -8.95 16.56
N HIS A 241 7.34 -8.39 15.54
CA HIS A 241 7.03 -6.97 15.48
C HIS A 241 6.05 -6.55 16.59
N ALA A 242 6.22 -5.33 17.10
CA ALA A 242 5.21 -4.70 17.94
C ALA A 242 4.09 -4.16 17.04
N HIS A 243 2.85 -4.36 17.45
CA HIS A 243 1.67 -3.93 16.72
C HIS A 243 0.58 -3.50 17.69
N GLY A 244 -0.10 -2.41 17.36
CA GLY A 244 -1.20 -1.94 18.18
C GLY A 244 -2.04 -0.89 17.47
N THR A 245 -3.17 -0.59 18.11
CA THR A 245 -4.16 0.36 17.64
C THR A 245 -4.44 1.39 18.73
N ALA A 246 -4.56 2.65 18.34
CA ALA A 246 -5.06 3.75 19.14
C ALA A 246 -6.36 4.26 18.51
N ASN A 247 -7.44 4.26 19.29
CA ASN A 247 -8.71 4.86 18.90
C ASN A 247 -8.76 6.29 19.43
N LEU A 248 -9.35 7.18 18.65
CA LEU A 248 -9.62 8.56 19.02
C LEU A 248 -11.11 8.69 19.34
N ASP A 249 -11.46 9.57 20.26
CA ASP A 249 -12.85 9.73 20.72
C ASP A 249 -13.78 10.22 19.61
N GLU A 250 -13.23 10.95 18.63
CA GLU A 250 -13.94 11.48 17.47
C GLU A 250 -13.05 11.51 16.23
N PRO A 251 -13.65 11.44 15.01
CA PRO A 251 -12.89 11.63 13.78
C PRO A 251 -12.22 13.00 13.74
N THR A 252 -10.90 13.03 13.58
CA THR A 252 -10.09 14.25 13.65
C THR A 252 -8.92 14.26 12.68
N SER A 253 -8.45 15.45 12.32
CA SER A 253 -7.16 15.73 11.69
C SER A 253 -6.31 16.69 12.52
N SER A 254 -6.54 16.73 13.85
CA SER A 254 -5.68 17.49 14.76
C SER A 254 -4.32 16.79 14.91
N THR A 255 -3.25 17.50 14.57
CA THR A 255 -1.88 17.01 14.74
C THR A 255 -1.60 16.66 16.20
N ARG A 256 -2.07 17.49 17.13
CA ARG A 256 -1.88 17.26 18.57
C ARG A 256 -2.55 15.95 19.00
N LYS A 257 -3.88 15.83 18.78
CA LYS A 257 -4.65 14.64 19.21
C LYS A 257 -4.09 13.35 18.62
N VAL A 258 -3.81 13.34 17.32
CA VAL A 258 -3.27 12.16 16.63
C VAL A 258 -1.85 11.83 17.10
N THR A 259 -0.98 12.84 17.25
CA THR A 259 0.40 12.60 17.69
C THR A 259 0.42 12.09 19.11
N ASP A 260 -0.35 12.68 20.03
CA ASP A 260 -0.43 12.24 21.42
C ASP A 260 -0.87 10.77 21.51
N ALA A 261 -1.96 10.40 20.82
CA ALA A 261 -2.47 9.03 20.78
C ALA A 261 -1.45 8.03 20.19
N VAL A 262 -0.72 8.42 19.14
CA VAL A 262 0.32 7.59 18.52
C VAL A 262 1.54 7.43 19.45
N MET A 263 1.90 8.47 20.18
CA MET A 263 3.03 8.41 21.13
C MET A 263 2.69 7.54 22.34
N GLU A 264 1.50 7.66 22.90
CA GLU A 264 1.01 6.76 23.95
C GLU A 264 0.97 5.30 23.48
N LEU A 265 0.50 5.08 22.24
CA LEU A 265 0.52 3.75 21.64
C LEU A 265 1.94 3.21 21.51
N TYR A 266 2.89 4.05 21.01
CA TYR A 266 4.30 3.67 20.90
C TYR A 266 4.86 3.23 22.24
N ASP A 267 4.70 4.08 23.27
CA ASP A 267 5.23 3.85 24.62
C ASP A 267 4.63 2.59 25.28
N ARG A 268 3.40 2.20 24.89
CA ARG A 268 2.70 1.01 25.38
C ARG A 268 3.18 -0.29 24.72
N ILE A 269 3.49 -0.28 23.40
CA ILE A 269 3.72 -1.53 22.65
C ILE A 269 5.18 -1.82 22.34
N VAL A 270 6.07 -0.82 22.39
CA VAL A 270 7.46 -0.98 21.95
C VAL A 270 8.35 -1.44 23.11
N ASP A 271 9.18 -2.44 22.85
CA ASP A 271 10.23 -2.85 23.76
C ASP A 271 11.44 -1.91 23.59
N ASP A 272 11.72 -1.12 24.59
CA ASP A 272 12.77 -0.09 24.62
C ASP A 272 14.21 -0.64 24.51
N LYS A 273 14.38 -1.94 24.75
CA LYS A 273 15.68 -2.65 24.66
C LYS A 273 16.00 -3.12 23.25
N LEU A 274 15.05 -3.06 22.34
CA LEU A 274 15.21 -3.61 21.00
C LEU A 274 15.50 -2.52 19.96
N LEU A 275 16.39 -2.85 19.05
CA LEU A 275 16.70 -2.02 17.89
C LEU A 275 15.58 -2.11 16.86
N VAL A 276 15.09 -0.96 16.41
CA VAL A 276 14.02 -0.81 15.43
C VAL A 276 14.59 -0.71 14.01
N ARG A 277 13.96 -1.35 13.04
CA ARG A 277 14.34 -1.31 11.62
C ARG A 277 13.25 -0.83 10.70
N ARG A 278 12.00 -1.05 11.05
CA ARG A 278 10.85 -0.69 10.21
C ARG A 278 9.77 -0.05 11.04
N ILE A 279 9.16 0.98 10.48
CA ILE A 279 8.00 1.68 11.06
C ILE A 279 6.91 1.71 10.01
N ASN A 280 5.70 1.36 10.39
CA ASN A 280 4.50 1.52 9.55
C ASN A 280 3.40 2.14 10.40
N LEU A 281 2.88 3.27 9.93
CA LEU A 281 1.81 4.03 10.56
C LEU A 281 0.64 4.15 9.60
N VAL A 282 -0.56 3.82 10.06
CA VAL A 282 -1.77 3.82 9.22
C VAL A 282 -2.89 4.55 9.95
N ALA A 283 -3.54 5.47 9.27
CA ALA A 283 -4.83 6.04 9.66
C ALA A 283 -5.95 5.20 9.00
N ASN A 284 -6.83 4.63 9.80
CA ASN A 284 -7.98 3.85 9.36
C ASN A 284 -9.27 4.67 9.46
N HIS A 285 -10.37 4.09 8.97
CA HIS A 285 -11.72 4.69 9.00
C HIS A 285 -11.74 6.13 8.48
N ILE A 286 -10.99 6.36 7.40
CA ILE A 286 -10.88 7.69 6.81
C ILE A 286 -12.21 8.09 6.16
N VAL A 287 -12.71 9.24 6.58
CA VAL A 287 -13.90 9.87 6.00
C VAL A 287 -13.61 11.32 5.62
N LYS A 288 -14.45 11.89 4.75
CA LYS A 288 -14.39 13.32 4.47
C LYS A 288 -14.80 14.11 5.71
N GLU A 289 -14.07 15.16 6.02
CA GLU A 289 -14.37 16.03 7.17
C GLU A 289 -15.80 16.58 7.12
N ASP A 290 -16.26 16.98 5.91
CA ASP A 290 -17.60 17.51 5.69
C ASP A 290 -18.72 16.45 5.86
N SER A 291 -18.37 15.16 5.86
CA SER A 291 -19.34 14.07 6.02
C SER A 291 -19.50 13.62 7.48
N VAL A 292 -18.69 14.17 8.39
CA VAL A 292 -18.80 13.84 9.82
C VAL A 292 -20.01 14.54 10.40
N ILE A 293 -21.05 13.76 10.65
CA ILE A 293 -22.21 14.23 11.41
C ILE A 293 -21.79 14.30 12.87
N ARG A 294 -21.57 15.49 13.40
CA ARG A 294 -21.45 15.66 14.85
C ARG A 294 -22.83 15.46 15.43
N GLU A 295 -23.13 14.24 15.86
CA GLU A 295 -24.30 14.01 16.66
C GLU A 295 -24.15 14.85 17.93
N THR A 296 -25.05 15.78 18.15
CA THR A 296 -25.22 16.38 19.47
C THR A 296 -25.74 15.26 20.37
N ALA A 297 -24.82 14.54 20.99
CA ALA A 297 -25.19 13.56 22.00
C ALA A 297 -26.01 14.30 23.06
N TYR A 298 -27.26 13.87 23.25
CA TYR A 298 -28.03 14.29 24.41
C TYR A 298 -27.34 13.74 25.66
N GLU A 299 -26.54 14.61 26.26
CA GLU A 299 -25.84 14.23 27.49
C GLU A 299 -26.83 14.25 28.66
N GLN A 300 -26.91 13.14 29.35
CA GLN A 300 -27.68 13.12 30.59
C GLN A 300 -26.92 13.99 31.61
N LEU A 301 -27.53 15.12 31.99
CA LEU A 301 -26.95 16.02 32.98
C LEU A 301 -26.84 15.31 34.33
N ASP A 302 -25.65 15.29 34.91
CA ASP A 302 -25.43 14.84 36.28
C ASP A 302 -25.28 16.02 37.26
N LEU A 303 -25.57 15.75 38.53
CA LEU A 303 -25.61 16.78 39.57
C LEU A 303 -24.21 17.20 40.08
N PHE A 304 -23.15 16.48 39.67
CA PHE A 304 -21.80 16.65 40.17
C PHE A 304 -20.86 17.32 39.16
N THR A 305 -21.29 17.47 37.92
CA THR A 305 -20.49 18.09 36.85
C THR A 305 -20.71 19.60 36.83
N ASN A 306 -19.62 20.36 36.87
CA ASN A 306 -19.67 21.82 36.68
C ASN A 306 -19.76 22.14 35.17
N TYR A 307 -20.99 22.25 34.67
CA TYR A 307 -21.30 22.49 33.25
C TYR A 307 -20.73 23.82 32.71
N GLU A 308 -20.66 24.86 33.55
CA GLU A 308 -20.10 26.15 33.11
C GLU A 308 -18.57 26.03 32.85
N GLU A 309 -17.90 25.33 33.72
CA GLU A 309 -16.46 25.10 33.57
C GLU A 309 -16.18 24.20 32.37
N ARG A 310 -16.96 23.14 32.19
CA ARG A 310 -16.88 22.23 31.03
C ARG A 310 -17.12 22.98 29.74
N GLN A 311 -18.18 23.81 29.65
CA GLN A 311 -18.47 24.61 28.47
C GLN A 311 -17.33 25.59 28.12
N LYS A 312 -16.68 26.16 29.14
CA LYS A 312 -15.49 27.02 28.92
C LYS A 312 -14.30 26.22 28.37
N LEU A 313 -14.07 25.02 28.88
CA LEU A 313 -13.02 24.11 28.36
C LEU A 313 -13.29 23.69 26.91
N ASP A 314 -14.51 23.30 26.58
CA ASP A 314 -14.93 22.94 25.23
C ASP A 314 -14.73 24.11 24.24
N GLN A 315 -15.11 25.32 24.64
CA GLN A 315 -14.90 26.54 23.84
C GLN A 315 -13.40 26.85 23.63
N GLN A 316 -12.57 26.61 24.66
CA GLN A 316 -11.13 26.78 24.54
C GLN A 316 -10.50 25.76 23.61
N GLU A 317 -10.92 24.50 23.73
CA GLU A 317 -10.47 23.41 22.85
C GLU A 317 -10.88 23.67 21.40
N GLU A 318 -12.13 24.09 21.15
CA GLU A 318 -12.58 24.41 19.80
C GLU A 318 -11.76 25.56 19.18
N LYS A 319 -11.47 26.61 19.94
CA LYS A 319 -10.60 27.71 19.48
C LYS A 319 -9.18 27.23 19.18
N ALA A 320 -8.65 26.31 20.01
CA ALA A 320 -7.33 25.72 19.80
C ALA A 320 -7.29 24.89 18.51
N LEU A 321 -8.30 24.05 18.27
CA LEU A 321 -8.43 23.25 17.05
C LEU A 321 -8.55 24.12 15.79
N GLN A 322 -9.34 25.19 15.85
CA GLN A 322 -9.47 26.15 14.73
C GLN A 322 -8.16 26.88 14.45
N ARG A 323 -7.38 27.22 15.49
CA ARG A 323 -6.05 27.82 15.33
C ARG A 323 -5.07 26.82 14.72
N GLU A 324 -5.09 25.59 15.19
CA GLU A 324 -4.25 24.50 14.66
C GLU A 324 -4.55 24.27 13.19
N LYS A 325 -5.81 24.16 12.81
CA LYS A 325 -6.24 23.96 11.42
C LYS A 325 -5.75 25.09 10.50
N ARG A 326 -5.86 26.34 10.94
CA ARG A 326 -5.32 27.48 10.17
C ARG A 326 -3.80 27.39 10.00
N MET A 327 -3.08 26.97 11.02
CA MET A 327 -1.64 26.78 10.95
C MET A 327 -1.26 25.63 10.02
N GLN A 328 -1.97 24.50 10.05
CA GLN A 328 -1.77 23.37 9.14
C GLN A 328 -1.96 23.80 7.67
N HIS A 329 -3.02 24.54 7.34
CA HIS A 329 -3.23 25.08 5.99
C HIS A 329 -2.10 26.02 5.56
N ALA A 330 -1.68 26.95 6.43
CA ALA A 330 -0.55 27.84 6.13
C ALA A 330 0.76 27.07 5.88
N MET A 331 1.02 26.01 6.66
CA MET A 331 2.17 25.14 6.44
C MET A 331 2.08 24.39 5.10
N LEU A 332 0.90 23.91 4.72
CA LEU A 332 0.67 23.24 3.45
C LEU A 332 0.91 24.20 2.27
N ASP A 333 0.41 25.42 2.36
CA ASP A 333 0.60 26.45 1.32
C ASP A 333 2.07 26.80 1.12
N ILE A 334 2.82 26.95 2.23
CA ILE A 334 4.27 27.17 2.16
C ILE A 334 4.98 25.97 1.51
N LYS A 335 4.66 24.75 1.93
CA LYS A 335 5.26 23.52 1.39
C LYS A 335 4.94 23.32 -0.09
N LYS A 336 3.71 23.63 -0.52
CA LYS A 336 3.30 23.58 -1.95
C LYS A 336 4.04 24.60 -2.79
N LYS A 337 4.22 25.81 -2.29
CA LYS A 337 4.84 26.91 -3.03
C LYS A 337 6.37 26.82 -3.08
N PHE A 338 7.01 26.43 -1.98
CA PHE A 338 8.46 26.54 -1.81
C PHE A 338 9.16 25.18 -1.61
N GLY A 339 8.40 24.07 -1.64
CA GLY A 339 8.90 22.71 -1.47
C GLY A 339 8.73 22.17 -0.05
N LYS A 340 8.78 20.83 0.07
CA LYS A 340 8.45 20.10 1.30
C LYS A 340 9.34 20.46 2.50
N ASN A 341 10.58 20.93 2.26
CA ASN A 341 11.54 21.32 3.29
C ASN A 341 11.54 22.82 3.60
N ALA A 342 10.66 23.62 2.98
CA ALA A 342 10.61 25.07 3.18
C ALA A 342 10.22 25.46 4.61
N ILE A 343 9.45 24.62 5.31
CA ILE A 343 9.10 24.79 6.70
C ILE A 343 9.22 23.45 7.42
N LEU A 344 9.95 23.43 8.52
CA LEU A 344 10.24 22.27 9.35
C LEU A 344 9.90 22.57 10.81
N LYS A 345 9.51 21.55 11.56
CA LYS A 345 9.39 21.64 13.03
C LYS A 345 10.75 21.42 13.69
N GLY A 346 10.95 21.94 14.89
CA GLY A 346 12.20 21.75 15.65
C GLY A 346 12.61 20.28 15.81
N MET A 347 11.65 19.36 15.93
CA MET A 347 11.92 17.93 16.00
C MET A 347 12.61 17.36 14.74
N ASN A 348 12.35 17.94 13.56
CA ASN A 348 12.97 17.49 12.30
C ASN A 348 14.47 17.88 12.20
N LEU A 349 14.99 18.63 13.15
CA LEU A 349 16.39 19.05 13.23
C LEU A 349 17.15 18.29 14.33
N GLN A 350 16.50 17.40 15.08
CA GLN A 350 17.13 16.59 16.11
C GLN A 350 18.00 15.49 15.50
N GLU A 351 18.96 15.02 16.26
CA GLU A 351 19.80 13.90 15.88
C GLU A 351 18.97 12.63 15.67
N GLY A 352 19.09 12.02 14.50
CA GLY A 352 18.33 10.84 14.13
C GLY A 352 17.02 11.14 13.36
N ALA A 353 16.60 12.41 13.24
CA ALA A 353 15.46 12.80 12.41
C ALA A 353 15.70 12.47 10.93
N THR A 354 14.68 12.00 10.23
CA THR A 354 14.80 11.55 8.83
C THR A 354 13.96 12.38 7.84
N MET A 355 13.13 13.28 8.33
CA MET A 355 12.14 13.98 7.51
C MET A 355 12.75 14.76 6.35
N GLN A 356 13.86 15.46 6.56
CA GLN A 356 14.51 16.23 5.50
C GLN A 356 14.99 15.36 4.34
N GLU A 357 15.57 14.19 4.65
CA GLU A 357 15.99 13.22 3.64
C GLU A 357 14.80 12.58 2.93
N ARG A 358 13.76 12.19 3.69
CA ARG A 358 12.52 11.64 3.11
C ARG A 358 11.85 12.58 2.11
N ASN A 359 11.82 13.87 2.42
CA ASN A 359 11.23 14.87 1.53
C ASN A 359 11.97 15.01 0.20
N ARG A 360 13.23 14.55 0.11
CA ARG A 360 14.05 14.52 -1.10
C ARG A 360 13.94 13.20 -1.88
N GLN A 361 13.24 12.20 -1.33
CA GLN A 361 13.08 10.91 -1.98
C GLN A 361 11.88 10.90 -2.92
N ILE A 362 11.98 10.13 -4.01
CA ILE A 362 10.88 9.83 -4.93
C ILE A 362 10.57 8.35 -4.78
N GLY A 363 9.32 8.01 -4.37
CA GLY A 363 8.91 6.62 -4.17
C GLY A 363 9.72 5.84 -3.11
N GLY A 364 10.35 6.56 -2.15
CA GLY A 364 11.19 5.93 -1.11
C GLY A 364 12.64 5.70 -1.54
N HIS A 365 13.04 6.11 -2.72
CA HIS A 365 14.41 6.01 -3.24
C HIS A 365 15.06 7.39 -3.33
N LYS A 366 16.38 7.43 -3.18
CA LYS A 366 17.15 8.67 -3.47
C LYS A 366 17.01 8.95 -4.97
N ALA A 367 16.58 10.18 -5.30
CA ALA A 367 16.55 10.68 -6.67
C ALA A 367 17.99 10.95 -7.16
#